data_218118451051fe98b52768e5a7505abb
#
_entry.id   218118451051fe98b52768e5a7505abb
#
_cell.length_a   1.000
_cell.length_b   1.000
_cell.length_c   1.000
_cell.angle_alpha   90.00
_cell.angle_beta   90.00
_cell.angle_gamma   90.00
#
_symmetry.space_group_name_H-M   'P 1'
#
loop_
_entity.id
_entity.type
_entity.pdbx_description
1 polymer ?
#
loop_
_entity_poly.entity_id
_entity_poly.type
_entity_poly.pdbx_seq_one_letter_code
_entity_poly.pdbx_strand_id
1 'polypeptide(L)'
;MMEDGKEPVYASKAKPWLKYYDEKYIHQSVPECSAFALVCRNNERHLGDTALEYYGRKFSYADLIVQIKKTAAALQALGVKKGDIITVVSVMTPEVVYTFYAADLLGATLNLVDPRYSAEGIREYIEEVESRLLICLNVVYPRCHQAAKRTSVERVVVLSPADSLPLA
;
A
#
# COMPACT_ATOMS: atom_id res chain seq x y z
N MET A 1 21.97 -41.16 1.44
CA MET A 1 23.09 -41.12 2.40
C MET A 1 22.85 -39.98 3.34
N MET A 2 22.48 -40.23 4.59
CA MET A 2 22.39 -39.21 5.63
C MET A 2 23.81 -39.00 6.15
N GLU A 3 24.39 -37.88 5.88
CA GLU A 3 25.65 -37.43 6.46
C GLU A 3 25.38 -36.60 7.73
N ASP A 4 26.06 -37.06 8.77
CA ASP A 4 26.34 -36.40 10.04
C ASP A 4 25.23 -35.61 10.74
N GLY A 5 24.80 -36.12 11.87
CA GLY A 5 24.01 -35.63 13.01
C GLY A 5 24.04 -34.13 13.39
N LYS A 6 24.15 -33.24 12.45
CA LYS A 6 23.98 -31.80 12.67
C LYS A 6 22.52 -31.42 12.45
N GLU A 7 21.88 -30.88 13.47
CA GLU A 7 20.55 -30.27 13.31
C GLU A 7 20.52 -29.34 12.09
N PRO A 8 19.42 -29.34 11.29
CA PRO A 8 19.31 -28.48 10.14
C PRO A 8 19.42 -27.01 10.57
N VAL A 9 20.44 -26.33 10.10
CA VAL A 9 20.62 -24.88 10.36
C VAL A 9 19.66 -24.13 9.47
N TYR A 10 18.56 -23.67 10.03
CA TYR A 10 17.58 -22.83 9.31
C TYR A 10 18.24 -21.55 8.79
N ALA A 11 17.90 -21.14 7.57
CA ALA A 11 18.42 -19.92 6.95
C ALA A 11 18.19 -18.67 7.81
N SER A 12 17.06 -18.61 8.54
CA SER A 12 16.75 -17.54 9.51
C SER A 12 17.77 -17.43 10.65
N LYS A 13 18.42 -18.54 11.04
CA LYS A 13 19.49 -18.58 12.06
C LYS A 13 20.86 -18.35 11.45
N ALA A 14 21.17 -19.03 10.35
CA ALA A 14 22.45 -18.94 9.65
C ALA A 14 22.66 -17.59 8.91
N LYS A 15 21.57 -16.93 8.53
CA LYS A 15 21.54 -15.65 7.82
C LYS A 15 22.54 -15.58 6.64
N PRO A 16 22.53 -16.54 5.70
CA PRO A 16 23.58 -16.67 4.67
C PRO A 16 23.61 -15.48 3.71
N TRP A 17 22.56 -14.64 3.69
CA TRP A 17 22.47 -13.40 2.90
C TRP A 17 23.34 -12.28 3.45
N LEU A 18 23.72 -12.29 4.75
CA LEU A 18 24.50 -11.20 5.36
C LEU A 18 25.88 -11.00 4.69
N LYS A 19 26.45 -12.05 4.09
CA LYS A 19 27.71 -11.94 3.34
C LYS A 19 27.64 -11.02 2.10
N TYR A 20 26.41 -10.63 1.67
CA TYR A 20 26.19 -9.74 0.52
C TYR A 20 25.90 -8.29 0.93
N TYR A 21 25.86 -8.01 2.24
CA TYR A 21 25.60 -6.67 2.78
C TYR A 21 26.87 -6.07 3.38
N ASP A 22 27.08 -4.77 3.17
CA ASP A 22 28.11 -4.04 3.92
C ASP A 22 27.76 -4.05 5.42
N GLU A 23 28.77 -4.17 6.29
CA GLU A 23 28.59 -4.20 7.75
C GLU A 23 27.80 -3.01 8.29
N LYS A 24 27.96 -1.82 7.67
CA LYS A 24 27.21 -0.60 8.05
C LYS A 24 25.69 -0.75 7.97
N TYR A 25 25.18 -1.67 7.10
CA TYR A 25 23.74 -1.94 6.94
C TYR A 25 23.27 -3.09 7.83
N ILE A 26 24.15 -4.04 8.19
CA ILE A 26 23.79 -5.21 9.00
C ILE A 26 23.30 -4.80 10.38
N HIS A 27 23.89 -3.74 10.94
CA HIS A 27 23.60 -3.24 12.29
C HIS A 27 22.78 -1.94 12.28
N GLN A 28 22.30 -1.49 11.12
CA GLN A 28 21.50 -0.29 11.03
C GLN A 28 20.15 -0.51 11.70
N SER A 29 19.82 0.34 12.67
CA SER A 29 18.46 0.35 13.26
C SER A 29 17.43 0.84 12.25
N VAL A 30 16.30 0.13 12.18
CA VAL A 30 15.14 0.61 11.42
C VAL A 30 14.52 1.78 12.21
N PRO A 31 14.28 2.94 11.56
CA PRO A 31 13.67 4.07 12.25
C PRO A 31 12.25 3.72 12.75
N GLU A 32 11.98 4.06 14.01
CA GLU A 32 10.62 3.92 14.58
C GLU A 32 9.73 5.08 14.14
N CYS A 33 9.29 5.05 12.88
CA CYS A 33 8.39 6.05 12.31
C CYS A 33 7.54 5.43 11.21
N SER A 34 6.46 6.12 10.80
CA SER A 34 5.67 5.72 9.66
C SER A 34 6.46 5.83 8.36
N ALA A 35 6.09 5.04 7.34
CA ALA A 35 6.71 5.10 6.02
C ALA A 35 6.57 6.50 5.40
N PHE A 36 5.44 7.16 5.58
CA PHE A 36 5.22 8.53 5.13
C PHE A 36 6.17 9.53 5.82
N ALA A 37 6.35 9.41 7.14
CA ALA A 37 7.29 10.27 7.87
C ALA A 37 8.73 10.08 7.37
N LEU A 38 9.11 8.83 7.06
CA LEU A 38 10.43 8.52 6.50
C LEU A 38 10.63 9.14 5.12
N VAL A 39 9.62 9.04 4.24
CA VAL A 39 9.65 9.67 2.91
C VAL A 39 9.79 11.18 3.04
N CYS A 40 9.01 11.84 3.90
CA CYS A 40 9.10 13.28 4.11
C CYS A 40 10.50 13.69 4.59
N ARG A 41 11.02 13.03 5.63
CA ARG A 41 12.32 13.34 6.23
C ARG A 41 13.48 13.18 5.24
N ASN A 42 13.47 12.08 4.48
CA ASN A 42 14.57 11.79 3.56
C ASN A 42 14.58 12.68 2.31
N ASN A 43 13.46 13.34 2.02
CA ASN A 43 13.30 14.15 0.81
C ASN A 43 13.03 15.64 1.09
N GLU A 44 13.27 16.12 2.30
CA GLU A 44 13.07 17.54 2.68
C GLU A 44 13.81 18.52 1.77
N ARG A 45 14.99 18.12 1.26
CA ARG A 45 15.81 18.94 0.36
C ARG A 45 15.59 18.62 -1.12
N HIS A 46 14.70 17.70 -1.43
CA HIS A 46 14.45 17.12 -2.76
C HIS A 46 13.00 17.27 -3.20
N LEU A 47 12.27 18.24 -2.64
CA LEU A 47 10.84 18.42 -2.89
C LEU A 47 10.49 18.64 -4.37
N GLY A 48 11.42 19.22 -5.15
CA GLY A 48 11.26 19.42 -6.59
C GLY A 48 11.63 18.22 -7.45
N ASP A 49 12.27 17.20 -6.88
CA ASP A 49 12.70 16.02 -7.63
C ASP A 49 11.50 15.12 -7.95
N THR A 50 11.62 14.32 -9.01
CA THR A 50 10.56 13.40 -9.44
C THR A 50 10.41 12.27 -8.42
N ALA A 51 9.25 12.17 -7.79
CA ALA A 51 8.86 11.10 -6.87
C ALA A 51 8.17 9.94 -7.58
N LEU A 52 7.29 10.24 -8.55
CA LEU A 52 6.56 9.24 -9.34
C LEU A 52 6.58 9.65 -10.81
N GLU A 53 6.56 8.64 -11.67
CA GLU A 53 6.30 8.80 -13.10
C GLU A 53 5.22 7.82 -13.54
N TYR A 54 4.20 8.33 -14.24
CA TYR A 54 3.08 7.54 -14.69
C TYR A 54 2.71 7.94 -16.13
N TYR A 55 2.95 7.03 -17.08
CA TYR A 55 2.74 7.26 -18.51
C TYR A 55 3.36 8.58 -19.01
N GLY A 56 4.58 8.89 -18.56
CA GLY A 56 5.31 10.11 -18.93
C GLY A 56 4.95 11.36 -18.12
N ARG A 57 3.88 11.33 -17.31
CA ARG A 57 3.60 12.40 -16.35
C ARG A 57 4.45 12.22 -15.11
N LYS A 58 5.17 13.27 -14.73
CA LYS A 58 6.01 13.30 -13.54
C LYS A 58 5.32 14.04 -12.40
N PHE A 59 5.45 13.50 -11.22
CA PHE A 59 4.97 14.09 -9.97
C PHE A 59 6.17 14.32 -9.07
N SER A 60 6.34 15.53 -8.57
CA SER A 60 7.40 15.86 -7.61
C SER A 60 7.09 15.30 -6.21
N TYR A 61 8.10 15.25 -5.32
CA TYR A 61 7.85 14.94 -3.91
C TYR A 61 6.89 15.92 -3.26
N ALA A 62 6.94 17.20 -3.64
CA ALA A 62 5.96 18.20 -3.16
C ALA A 62 4.53 17.84 -3.57
N ASP A 63 4.31 17.48 -4.86
CA ASP A 63 3.01 17.04 -5.36
C ASP A 63 2.53 15.78 -4.64
N LEU A 64 3.40 14.79 -4.50
CA LEU A 64 3.12 13.54 -3.81
C LEU A 64 2.64 13.79 -2.38
N ILE A 65 3.37 14.58 -1.60
CA ILE A 65 3.02 14.91 -0.21
C ILE A 65 1.67 15.62 -0.13
N VAL A 66 1.40 16.55 -1.04
CA VAL A 66 0.10 17.25 -1.11
C VAL A 66 -1.04 16.27 -1.39
N GLN A 67 -0.88 15.37 -2.36
CA GLN A 67 -1.91 14.37 -2.69
C GLN A 67 -2.13 13.38 -1.55
N ILE A 68 -1.08 12.91 -0.90
CA ILE A 68 -1.19 12.03 0.27
C ILE A 68 -2.01 12.69 1.38
N LYS A 69 -1.71 13.95 1.71
CA LYS A 69 -2.46 14.69 2.76
C LYS A 69 -3.93 14.90 2.39
N LYS A 70 -4.23 15.20 1.12
CA LYS A 70 -5.61 15.31 0.62
C LYS A 70 -6.34 13.95 0.73
N THR A 71 -5.68 12.87 0.33
CA THR A 71 -6.25 11.51 0.42
C THR A 71 -6.48 11.12 1.88
N ALA A 72 -5.55 11.43 2.79
CA ALA A 72 -5.73 11.18 4.22
C ALA A 72 -6.93 11.94 4.81
N ALA A 73 -7.10 13.22 4.45
CA ALA A 73 -8.27 13.99 4.86
C ALA A 73 -9.59 13.40 4.33
N ALA A 74 -9.60 12.92 3.07
CA ALA A 74 -10.75 12.25 2.50
C ALA A 74 -11.06 10.91 3.21
N LEU A 75 -10.05 10.07 3.48
CA LEU A 75 -10.22 8.83 4.22
C LEU A 75 -10.74 9.08 5.65
N GLN A 76 -10.22 10.12 6.32
CA GLN A 76 -10.68 10.52 7.64
C GLN A 76 -12.15 10.98 7.61
N ALA A 77 -12.56 11.75 6.60
CA ALA A 77 -13.95 12.15 6.39
C ALA A 77 -14.87 10.96 6.11
N LEU A 78 -14.34 9.87 5.52
CA LEU A 78 -15.04 8.59 5.36
C LEU A 78 -15.08 7.76 6.65
N GLY A 79 -14.49 8.24 7.74
CA GLY A 79 -14.51 7.60 9.04
C GLY A 79 -13.35 6.64 9.32
N VAL A 80 -12.31 6.63 8.47
CA VAL A 80 -11.11 5.81 8.71
C VAL A 80 -10.37 6.28 9.95
N LYS A 81 -10.00 5.34 10.80
CA LYS A 81 -9.30 5.56 12.08
C LYS A 81 -8.06 4.66 12.17
N LYS A 82 -7.21 4.96 13.13
CA LYS A 82 -6.07 4.12 13.48
C LYS A 82 -6.54 2.69 13.81
N GLY A 83 -5.90 1.72 13.20
CA GLY A 83 -6.19 0.29 13.35
C GLY A 83 -7.23 -0.25 12.36
N ASP A 84 -7.92 0.61 11.60
CA ASP A 84 -8.82 0.14 10.55
C ASP A 84 -8.05 -0.55 9.42
N ILE A 85 -8.71 -1.51 8.76
CA ILE A 85 -8.17 -2.16 7.55
C ILE A 85 -9.03 -1.72 6.35
N ILE A 86 -8.35 -1.26 5.30
CA ILE A 86 -8.97 -0.82 4.05
C ILE A 86 -8.63 -1.82 2.96
N THR A 87 -9.61 -2.45 2.35
CA THR A 87 -9.37 -3.32 1.19
C THR A 87 -9.25 -2.48 -0.07
N VAL A 88 -8.17 -2.71 -0.84
CA VAL A 88 -7.91 -2.01 -2.09
C VAL A 88 -7.75 -3.03 -3.22
N VAL A 89 -8.67 -3.00 -4.18
CA VAL A 89 -8.69 -3.89 -5.36
C VAL A 89 -8.21 -3.10 -6.56
N SER A 90 -6.91 -3.13 -6.82
CA SER A 90 -6.29 -2.28 -7.84
C SER A 90 -4.98 -2.87 -8.36
N VAL A 91 -4.54 -2.35 -9.51
CA VAL A 91 -3.12 -2.37 -9.90
C VAL A 91 -2.42 -1.13 -9.34
N MET A 92 -1.09 -1.10 -9.36
CA MET A 92 -0.34 0.04 -8.87
C MET A 92 -0.56 1.26 -9.79
N THR A 93 -1.18 2.30 -9.24
CA THR A 93 -1.39 3.61 -9.86
C THR A 93 -0.97 4.70 -8.86
N PRO A 94 -0.79 5.97 -9.29
CA PRO A 94 -0.50 7.05 -8.36
C PRO A 94 -1.54 7.17 -7.23
N GLU A 95 -2.82 6.94 -7.51
CA GLU A 95 -3.91 6.99 -6.53
C GLU A 95 -3.75 5.91 -5.44
N VAL A 96 -3.25 4.72 -5.82
CA VAL A 96 -2.93 3.64 -4.85
C VAL A 96 -1.74 4.03 -3.99
N VAL A 97 -0.72 4.67 -4.56
CA VAL A 97 0.42 5.19 -3.80
C VAL A 97 -0.03 6.25 -2.79
N TYR A 98 -0.90 7.18 -3.23
CA TYR A 98 -1.47 8.19 -2.31
C TYR A 98 -2.27 7.53 -1.19
N THR A 99 -3.09 6.53 -1.53
CA THR A 99 -3.90 5.77 -0.56
C THR A 99 -3.03 5.03 0.44
N PHE A 100 -1.94 4.40 -0.01
CA PHE A 100 -1.00 3.67 0.85
C PHE A 100 -0.40 4.58 1.93
N TYR A 101 0.21 5.69 1.51
CA TYR A 101 0.81 6.62 2.47
C TYR A 101 -0.22 7.40 3.29
N ALA A 102 -1.42 7.62 2.76
CA ALA A 102 -2.52 8.22 3.50
C ALA A 102 -3.03 7.31 4.63
N ALA A 103 -3.18 6.00 4.35
CA ALA A 103 -3.53 5.01 5.36
C ALA A 103 -2.45 4.92 6.44
N ASP A 104 -1.17 4.85 6.04
CA ASP A 104 -0.02 4.86 6.95
C ASP A 104 -0.01 6.11 7.86
N LEU A 105 -0.29 7.29 7.29
CA LEU A 105 -0.40 8.56 8.04
C LEU A 105 -1.53 8.51 9.09
N LEU A 106 -2.64 7.83 8.79
CA LEU A 106 -3.76 7.66 9.71
C LEU A 106 -3.58 6.48 10.68
N GLY A 107 -2.54 5.67 10.50
CA GLY A 107 -2.32 4.44 11.27
C GLY A 107 -3.30 3.31 10.91
N ALA A 108 -3.85 3.35 9.70
CA ALA A 108 -4.65 2.28 9.09
C ALA A 108 -3.78 1.35 8.26
N THR A 109 -4.28 0.16 7.97
CA THR A 109 -3.59 -0.87 7.18
C THR A 109 -4.30 -1.05 5.83
N LEU A 110 -3.54 -1.29 4.75
CA LEU A 110 -4.11 -1.69 3.47
C LEU A 110 -4.05 -3.20 3.28
N ASN A 111 -5.19 -3.78 2.93
CA ASN A 111 -5.32 -5.12 2.38
C ASN A 111 -5.36 -5.01 0.84
N LEU A 112 -4.22 -5.26 0.19
CA LEU A 112 -4.09 -5.13 -1.26
C LEU A 112 -4.52 -6.42 -1.95
N VAL A 113 -5.52 -6.34 -2.81
CA VAL A 113 -6.12 -7.49 -3.51
C VAL A 113 -5.95 -7.33 -5.01
N ASP A 114 -5.53 -8.39 -5.69
CA ASP A 114 -5.39 -8.41 -7.14
C ASP A 114 -6.77 -8.23 -7.82
N PRO A 115 -6.93 -7.26 -8.73
CA PRO A 115 -8.20 -7.00 -9.40
C PRO A 115 -8.65 -8.12 -10.36
N ARG A 116 -7.81 -9.14 -10.60
CA ARG A 116 -8.17 -10.30 -11.44
C ARG A 116 -8.98 -11.36 -10.69
N TYR A 117 -9.06 -11.30 -9.36
CA TYR A 117 -9.87 -12.23 -8.58
C TYR A 117 -11.36 -12.15 -8.93
N SER A 118 -12.07 -13.26 -8.76
CA SER A 118 -13.53 -13.33 -8.86
C SER A 118 -14.20 -12.49 -7.75
N ALA A 119 -15.49 -12.23 -7.88
CA ALA A 119 -16.25 -11.56 -6.82
C ALA A 119 -16.23 -12.36 -5.50
N GLU A 120 -16.26 -13.70 -5.59
CA GLU A 120 -16.10 -14.59 -4.44
C GLU A 120 -14.73 -14.39 -3.77
N GLY A 121 -13.63 -14.49 -4.53
CA GLY A 121 -12.30 -14.36 -4.00
C GLY A 121 -12.06 -12.98 -3.37
N ILE A 122 -12.57 -11.89 -3.99
CA ILE A 122 -12.50 -10.55 -3.38
C ILE A 122 -13.28 -10.51 -2.06
N ARG A 123 -14.45 -11.16 -2.00
CA ARG A 123 -15.26 -11.23 -0.79
C ARG A 123 -14.52 -11.91 0.35
N GLU A 124 -13.89 -13.06 0.11
CA GLU A 124 -13.10 -13.78 1.11
C GLU A 124 -12.02 -12.88 1.74
N TYR A 125 -11.28 -12.11 0.92
CA TYR A 125 -10.31 -11.13 1.43
C TYR A 125 -10.94 -10.00 2.25
N ILE A 126 -12.15 -9.55 1.90
CA ILE A 126 -12.88 -8.53 2.67
C ILE A 126 -13.31 -9.09 4.02
N GLU A 127 -13.88 -10.30 4.03
CA GLU A 127 -14.40 -10.96 5.23
C GLU A 127 -13.29 -11.35 6.20
N GLU A 128 -12.14 -11.84 5.69
CA GLU A 128 -10.97 -12.22 6.50
C GLU A 128 -10.46 -11.06 7.38
N VAL A 129 -10.53 -9.83 6.86
CA VAL A 129 -10.02 -8.64 7.56
C VAL A 129 -11.12 -7.73 8.07
N GLU A 130 -12.39 -8.10 7.89
CA GLU A 130 -13.57 -7.33 8.29
C GLU A 130 -13.52 -5.86 7.81
N SER A 131 -13.07 -5.65 6.57
CA SER A 131 -12.85 -4.31 6.00
C SER A 131 -14.18 -3.57 5.82
N ARG A 132 -14.27 -2.34 6.38
CA ARG A 132 -15.46 -1.48 6.26
C ARG A 132 -15.42 -0.54 5.05
N LEU A 133 -14.23 -0.33 4.48
CA LEU A 133 -14.02 0.48 3.30
C LEU A 133 -13.36 -0.34 2.20
N LEU A 134 -13.99 -0.36 1.03
CA LEU A 134 -13.46 -0.96 -0.18
C LEU A 134 -13.10 0.14 -1.17
N ILE A 135 -11.87 0.15 -1.64
CA ILE A 135 -11.40 1.04 -2.70
C ILE A 135 -11.09 0.19 -3.93
N CYS A 136 -11.57 0.55 -5.10
CA CYS A 136 -11.34 -0.24 -6.30
C CYS A 136 -11.18 0.60 -7.56
N LEU A 137 -10.54 0.03 -8.57
CA LEU A 137 -10.52 0.62 -9.91
C LEU A 137 -11.93 0.64 -10.53
N ASN A 138 -12.23 1.68 -11.30
CA ASN A 138 -13.47 1.84 -12.03
C ASN A 138 -13.81 0.63 -12.93
N VAL A 139 -12.81 0.07 -13.61
CA VAL A 139 -12.98 -1.07 -14.53
C VAL A 139 -13.39 -2.37 -13.84
N VAL A 140 -13.15 -2.53 -12.55
CA VAL A 140 -13.54 -3.72 -11.76
C VAL A 140 -14.65 -3.42 -10.76
N TYR A 141 -15.19 -2.20 -10.77
CA TYR A 141 -16.26 -1.79 -9.86
C TYR A 141 -17.47 -2.75 -9.82
N PRO A 142 -18.03 -3.22 -10.96
CA PRO A 142 -19.19 -4.13 -10.91
C PRO A 142 -18.89 -5.39 -10.10
N ARG A 143 -17.69 -5.96 -10.24
CA ARG A 143 -17.25 -7.15 -9.51
C ARG A 143 -17.04 -6.86 -8.04
N CYS A 144 -16.38 -5.74 -7.72
CA CYS A 144 -16.16 -5.28 -6.36
C CYS A 144 -17.47 -4.96 -5.63
N HIS A 145 -18.42 -4.33 -6.33
CA HIS A 145 -19.75 -4.07 -5.77
C HIS A 145 -20.51 -5.37 -5.45
N GLN A 146 -20.38 -6.39 -6.32
CA GLN A 146 -20.94 -7.72 -6.03
C GLN A 146 -20.27 -8.38 -4.83
N ALA A 147 -18.94 -8.31 -4.74
CA ALA A 147 -18.16 -8.86 -3.63
C ALA A 147 -18.54 -8.22 -2.28
N ALA A 148 -18.75 -6.91 -2.24
CA ALA A 148 -19.08 -6.16 -1.03
C ALA A 148 -20.47 -6.47 -0.45
N LYS A 149 -21.38 -7.08 -1.24
CA LYS A 149 -22.73 -7.41 -0.75
C LYS A 149 -22.68 -8.43 0.40
N ARG A 150 -23.38 -8.12 1.49
CA ARG A 150 -23.48 -8.97 2.69
C ARG A 150 -22.12 -9.18 3.41
N THR A 151 -21.22 -8.23 3.29
CA THR A 151 -19.95 -8.16 4.06
C THR A 151 -19.99 -6.98 5.03
N SER A 152 -18.88 -6.75 5.72
CA SER A 152 -18.66 -5.59 6.59
C SER A 152 -18.54 -4.25 5.84
N VAL A 153 -18.40 -4.25 4.51
CA VAL A 153 -18.20 -3.04 3.70
C VAL A 153 -19.40 -2.10 3.79
N GLU A 154 -19.15 -0.90 4.31
CA GLU A 154 -20.14 0.17 4.42
C GLU A 154 -20.06 1.15 3.22
N ARG A 155 -18.87 1.30 2.65
CA ARG A 155 -18.60 2.25 1.56
C ARG A 155 -17.66 1.68 0.53
N VAL A 156 -17.92 2.04 -0.74
CA VAL A 156 -17.04 1.72 -1.87
C VAL A 156 -16.58 3.03 -2.51
N VAL A 157 -15.27 3.21 -2.60
CA VAL A 157 -14.63 4.32 -3.31
C VAL A 157 -14.08 3.80 -4.62
N VAL A 158 -14.30 4.54 -5.69
CA VAL A 158 -13.83 4.17 -7.03
C VAL A 158 -12.69 5.08 -7.43
N LEU A 159 -11.57 4.48 -7.83
CA LEU A 159 -10.41 5.18 -8.38
C LEU A 159 -10.44 5.12 -9.90
N SER A 160 -10.07 6.21 -10.54
CA SER A 160 -9.86 6.26 -11.99
C SER A 160 -8.37 6.45 -12.27
N PRO A 161 -7.69 5.46 -12.88
CA PRO A 161 -6.28 5.62 -13.26
C PRO A 161 -6.09 6.70 -14.35
N ALA A 162 -7.18 7.14 -14.99
CA ALA A 162 -7.14 8.22 -15.96
C ALA A 162 -6.89 9.59 -15.33
N ASP A 163 -7.19 9.78 -14.04
CA ASP A 163 -7.02 11.07 -13.33
C ASP A 163 -5.54 11.47 -13.23
N SER A 164 -4.64 10.50 -13.27
CA SER A 164 -3.20 10.70 -13.23
C SER A 164 -2.52 10.62 -14.61
N LEU A 165 -3.26 10.40 -15.70
CA LEU A 165 -2.68 10.44 -17.05
C LEU A 165 -2.25 11.86 -17.44
N PRO A 166 -1.27 12.00 -18.38
CA PRO A 166 -0.97 13.29 -19.00
C PRO A 166 -2.23 13.90 -19.61
N LEU A 167 -2.38 15.23 -19.50
CA LEU A 167 -3.38 15.93 -20.27
C LEU A 167 -3.02 15.83 -21.75
N ALA A 168 -3.97 15.44 -22.59
CA ALA A 168 -3.83 15.36 -24.04
C ALA A 168 -3.65 16.75 -24.68
#